data_4d648015bc2a3a76e47c69bcfd6443c3
#
_entry.id   4d648015bc2a3a76e47c69bcfd6443c3
#
_cell.length_a   1.000
_cell.length_b   1.000
_cell.length_c   1.000
_cell.angle_alpha   90.00
_cell.angle_beta   90.00
_cell.angle_gamma   90.00
#
_symmetry.space_group_name_H-M   'P 1'
#
loop_
_entity.id
_entity.type
_entity.pdbx_description
1 polymer ?
#
loop_
_entity_poly.entity_id
_entity_poly.type
_entity_poly.pdbx_seq_one_letter_code
_entity_poly.pdbx_strand_id
1 'polypeptide(L)'
;MPEPKHALPAGLTRRQALKLLGAAGLVAAGAAAGCKSPVPGADMAPSVFVAKAADYTVDLGASLRRGLAELGLGPTEIAGKRVLLKPNLVEPHAGAGHINTHPLVIQAAAEAFAALGAASVTVAEGAGHRRDSWLVLEESGLGEVLAAEGLPFCDLNTGPVHVVQNLGGVSRLGDLWLPDALARADFVVSVAKMKIHHWAGVTLSMKNLFGVMPGSIYGWPKNVLHFAGIEPSILDIAATVRPNLAIVDGIVGMDGDGPIMGDPVAAGVLVMGRSCLAVDATCCRIMGIDPAAVAYLRQADGRLGTIEAARIRQRGEDPAAVRRDFALLDYVPAHRGLRLAP
;
A
#
# COMPACT_ATOMS: atom_id res chain seq x y z
N MET A 1 24.41 31.88 36.77
CA MET A 1 23.07 32.33 36.36
C MET A 1 22.15 31.14 36.48
N PRO A 2 21.06 31.19 37.28
CA PRO A 2 20.21 30.03 37.50
C PRO A 2 19.12 29.92 36.45
N GLU A 3 18.82 28.66 36.06
CA GLU A 3 17.70 28.28 35.17
C GLU A 3 16.34 28.59 35.77
N PRO A 4 15.33 28.97 34.98
CA PRO A 4 13.97 29.15 35.48
C PRO A 4 13.25 27.80 35.60
N LYS A 5 12.96 27.39 36.84
CA LYS A 5 12.05 26.29 37.17
C LYS A 5 10.61 26.75 36.89
N HIS A 6 9.96 26.25 35.87
CA HIS A 6 8.50 26.33 35.73
C HIS A 6 7.87 25.23 36.59
N ALA A 7 7.44 25.59 37.78
CA ALA A 7 6.61 24.74 38.63
C ALA A 7 5.14 24.82 38.16
N LEU A 8 4.52 23.67 37.95
CA LEU A 8 3.08 23.55 37.72
C LEU A 8 2.33 23.90 39.03
N PRO A 9 1.15 24.58 38.97
CA PRO A 9 0.39 24.90 40.14
C PRO A 9 -0.16 23.63 40.81
N ALA A 10 0.06 23.52 42.10
CA ALA A 10 -0.43 22.43 42.95
C ALA A 10 -1.96 22.42 42.97
N GLY A 11 -2.58 21.29 42.63
CA GLY A 11 -4.01 21.06 42.90
C GLY A 11 -4.86 20.38 41.82
N LEU A 12 -4.32 20.05 40.67
CA LEU A 12 -5.10 19.37 39.62
C LEU A 12 -4.85 17.86 39.59
N THR A 13 -5.89 17.06 39.79
CA THR A 13 -5.83 15.61 39.62
C THR A 13 -5.70 15.26 38.12
N ARG A 14 -5.06 14.13 37.78
CA ARG A 14 -4.94 13.63 36.40
C ARG A 14 -6.26 13.64 35.62
N ARG A 15 -7.39 13.42 36.32
CA ARG A 15 -8.72 13.40 35.73
C ARG A 15 -9.24 14.79 35.36
N GLN A 16 -8.78 15.82 36.07
CA GLN A 16 -9.13 17.24 35.83
C GLN A 16 -8.26 17.81 34.71
N ALA A 17 -6.98 17.41 34.63
CA ALA A 17 -6.09 17.76 33.50
C ALA A 17 -6.59 17.20 32.18
N LEU A 18 -7.10 15.96 32.15
CA LEU A 18 -7.72 15.36 30.96
C LEU A 18 -9.03 16.06 30.54
N LYS A 19 -9.80 16.60 31.46
CA LYS A 19 -11.01 17.36 31.13
C LYS A 19 -10.72 18.78 30.61
N LEU A 20 -9.63 19.40 31.04
CA LEU A 20 -9.21 20.71 30.56
C LEU A 20 -8.56 20.65 29.15
N LEU A 21 -7.90 19.54 28.82
CA LEU A 21 -7.40 19.29 27.45
C LEU A 21 -8.53 18.99 26.45
N GLY A 22 -9.67 18.51 26.93
CA GLY A 22 -10.84 18.27 26.07
C GLY A 22 -11.69 19.53 25.78
N ALA A 23 -11.49 20.63 26.52
CA ALA A 23 -12.32 21.84 26.40
C ALA A 23 -11.65 22.98 25.58
N ALA A 24 -10.37 22.89 25.27
CA ALA A 24 -9.63 23.92 24.51
C ALA A 24 -9.53 23.64 23.00
N GLY A 25 -10.18 22.60 22.50
CA GLY A 25 -10.13 22.16 21.10
C GLY A 25 -11.29 22.62 20.22
N LEU A 26 -12.08 23.60 20.63
CA LEU A 26 -13.24 24.08 19.85
C LEU A 26 -13.04 25.52 19.37
N VAL A 27 -12.07 25.76 18.46
CA VAL A 27 -12.14 26.93 17.56
C VAL A 27 -11.42 26.59 16.25
N ALA A 28 -12.18 26.74 15.15
CA ALA A 28 -11.77 26.72 13.74
C ALA A 28 -11.50 25.33 13.10
N ALA A 29 -12.51 24.46 13.07
CA ALA A 29 -12.66 23.53 11.98
C ALA A 29 -13.28 24.27 10.79
N GLY A 30 -12.43 24.96 10.02
CA GLY A 30 -12.78 25.38 8.66
C GLY A 30 -12.97 24.10 7.83
N ALA A 31 -14.22 23.82 7.44
CA ALA A 31 -14.61 22.70 6.64
C ALA A 31 -13.97 22.79 5.24
N ALA A 32 -12.87 22.09 5.06
CA ALA A 32 -12.46 21.55 3.78
C ALA A 32 -12.81 20.06 3.80
N ALA A 33 -14.10 19.74 3.92
CA ALA A 33 -14.62 18.46 3.51
C ALA A 33 -14.46 18.38 1.99
N GLY A 34 -13.29 17.96 1.55
CA GLY A 34 -13.10 17.41 0.23
C GLY A 34 -13.93 16.11 0.16
N CYS A 35 -15.24 16.24 -0.10
CA CYS A 35 -16.02 15.15 -0.63
C CYS A 35 -15.28 14.63 -1.85
N LYS A 36 -14.49 13.56 -1.69
CA LYS A 36 -14.09 12.75 -2.84
C LYS A 36 -15.40 12.31 -3.46
N SER A 37 -15.76 12.90 -4.58
CA SER A 37 -16.91 12.49 -5.38
C SER A 37 -16.91 10.97 -5.52
N PRO A 38 -18.07 10.29 -5.54
CA PRO A 38 -18.12 8.87 -5.84
C PRO A 38 -17.32 8.67 -7.12
N VAL A 39 -16.44 7.66 -7.12
CA VAL A 39 -15.61 7.34 -8.28
C VAL A 39 -16.52 7.21 -9.47
N PRO A 40 -16.36 8.04 -10.54
CA PRO A 40 -17.13 7.86 -11.74
C PRO A 40 -16.87 6.46 -12.28
N GLY A 41 -17.88 5.59 -12.40
CA GLY A 41 -17.75 4.24 -12.93
C GLY A 41 -18.03 3.11 -11.95
N ALA A 42 -18.73 3.33 -10.84
CA ALA A 42 -19.14 2.26 -9.91
C ALA A 42 -19.95 1.12 -10.58
N ASP A 43 -20.48 1.33 -11.78
CA ASP A 43 -21.24 0.34 -12.56
C ASP A 43 -20.40 -0.44 -13.59
N MET A 44 -19.13 -0.09 -13.81
CA MET A 44 -18.29 -0.80 -14.77
C MET A 44 -17.39 -1.83 -14.08
N ALA A 45 -17.34 -3.05 -14.64
CA ALA A 45 -16.42 -4.09 -14.17
C ALA A 45 -14.99 -3.55 -14.07
N PRO A 46 -14.27 -3.73 -12.92
CA PRO A 46 -12.92 -3.23 -12.74
C PRO A 46 -12.00 -3.89 -13.77
N SER A 47 -11.11 -3.08 -14.37
CA SER A 47 -10.09 -3.58 -15.29
C SER A 47 -8.79 -3.84 -14.53
N VAL A 48 -8.14 -4.98 -14.85
CA VAL A 48 -6.81 -5.34 -14.37
C VAL A 48 -5.93 -5.66 -15.58
N PHE A 49 -4.78 -5.01 -15.67
CA PHE A 49 -3.78 -5.22 -16.70
C PHE A 49 -2.63 -6.06 -16.15
N VAL A 50 -2.24 -7.10 -16.90
CA VAL A 50 -1.09 -7.94 -16.60
C VAL A 50 -0.09 -7.83 -17.75
N ALA A 51 1.15 -7.46 -17.42
CA ALA A 51 2.26 -7.48 -18.37
C ALA A 51 3.26 -8.58 -18.00
N LYS A 52 3.82 -9.25 -19.00
CA LYS A 52 5.04 -10.07 -18.83
C LYS A 52 6.25 -9.16 -18.64
N ALA A 53 7.10 -9.50 -17.68
CA ALA A 53 8.39 -8.87 -17.45
C ALA A 53 9.33 -9.95 -16.90
N ALA A 54 10.17 -10.52 -17.77
CA ALA A 54 11.01 -11.67 -17.42
C ALA A 54 11.98 -11.36 -16.27
N ASP A 55 12.50 -10.14 -16.25
CA ASP A 55 13.38 -9.60 -15.22
C ASP A 55 13.29 -8.06 -15.22
N TYR A 56 14.13 -7.41 -14.42
CA TYR A 56 14.12 -5.94 -14.29
C TYR A 56 14.92 -5.22 -15.42
N THR A 57 15.48 -5.93 -16.38
CA THR A 57 16.22 -5.35 -17.51
C THR A 57 15.32 -5.05 -18.72
N VAL A 58 14.07 -5.54 -18.71
CA VAL A 58 13.08 -5.23 -19.75
C VAL A 58 12.65 -3.75 -19.66
N ASP A 59 12.10 -3.20 -20.74
CA ASP A 59 11.54 -1.84 -20.72
C ASP A 59 10.29 -1.77 -19.80
N LEU A 60 10.53 -1.56 -18.50
CA LEU A 60 9.49 -1.40 -17.50
C LEU A 60 8.65 -0.16 -17.77
N GLY A 61 9.28 0.91 -18.28
CA GLY A 61 8.60 2.15 -18.64
C GLY A 61 7.54 1.93 -19.72
N ALA A 62 7.89 1.17 -20.78
CA ALA A 62 6.91 0.82 -21.81
C ALA A 62 5.76 -0.03 -21.26
N SER A 63 6.07 -1.01 -20.40
CA SER A 63 5.05 -1.86 -19.77
C SER A 63 4.09 -1.05 -18.90
N LEU A 64 4.60 -0.11 -18.10
CA LEU A 64 3.79 0.76 -17.25
C LEU A 64 2.96 1.74 -18.08
N ARG A 65 3.54 2.42 -19.06
CA ARG A 65 2.79 3.31 -19.97
C ARG A 65 1.66 2.58 -20.69
N ARG A 66 1.92 1.37 -21.18
CA ARG A 66 0.88 0.52 -21.78
C ARG A 66 -0.21 0.20 -20.78
N GLY A 67 0.15 -0.22 -19.56
CA GLY A 67 -0.82 -0.54 -18.51
C GLY A 67 -1.67 0.67 -18.13
N LEU A 68 -1.09 1.86 -17.98
CA LEU A 68 -1.84 3.10 -17.71
C LEU A 68 -2.85 3.39 -18.83
N ALA A 69 -2.44 3.27 -20.10
CA ALA A 69 -3.32 3.47 -21.26
C ALA A 69 -4.47 2.45 -21.30
N GLU A 70 -4.19 1.14 -21.08
CA GLU A 70 -5.20 0.07 -21.02
C GLU A 70 -6.22 0.26 -19.87
N LEU A 71 -5.82 0.96 -18.81
CA LEU A 71 -6.67 1.32 -17.67
C LEU A 71 -7.37 2.68 -17.85
N GLY A 72 -7.21 3.33 -19.01
CA GLY A 72 -7.80 4.62 -19.33
C GLY A 72 -7.17 5.79 -18.56
N LEU A 73 -5.93 5.63 -18.05
CA LEU A 73 -5.18 6.68 -17.37
C LEU A 73 -4.31 7.42 -18.38
N GLY A 74 -4.58 8.70 -18.55
CA GLY A 74 -3.88 9.56 -19.48
C GLY A 74 -3.65 10.98 -18.94
N PRO A 75 -3.10 11.88 -19.78
CA PRO A 75 -2.80 13.26 -19.38
C PRO A 75 -4.02 14.01 -18.82
N THR A 76 -5.21 13.76 -19.34
CA THR A 76 -6.45 14.42 -18.86
C THR A 76 -6.71 14.17 -17.37
N GLU A 77 -6.30 13.03 -16.83
CA GLU A 77 -6.52 12.71 -15.41
C GLU A 77 -5.28 13.04 -14.56
N ILE A 78 -4.08 12.95 -15.12
CA ILE A 78 -2.82 13.02 -14.37
C ILE A 78 -2.15 14.40 -14.45
N ALA A 79 -2.35 15.16 -15.54
CA ALA A 79 -1.68 16.45 -15.68
C ALA A 79 -2.01 17.39 -14.51
N GLY A 80 -0.98 18.00 -13.96
CA GLY A 80 -1.07 18.91 -12.81
C GLY A 80 -1.33 18.24 -11.46
N LYS A 81 -1.41 16.90 -11.38
CA LYS A 81 -1.61 16.17 -10.11
C LYS A 81 -0.31 15.96 -9.35
N ARG A 82 -0.40 16.00 -8.03
CA ARG A 82 0.64 15.56 -7.10
C ARG A 82 0.46 14.07 -6.89
N VAL A 83 1.37 13.28 -7.44
CA VAL A 83 1.33 11.81 -7.36
C VAL A 83 2.17 11.34 -6.18
N LEU A 84 1.62 10.44 -5.37
CA LEU A 84 2.33 9.77 -4.29
C LEU A 84 2.46 8.29 -4.63
N LEU A 85 3.69 7.82 -4.79
CA LEU A 85 4.03 6.41 -4.97
C LEU A 85 4.35 5.80 -3.60
N LYS A 86 3.58 4.80 -3.19
CA LYS A 86 3.82 4.07 -1.95
C LYS A 86 4.37 2.68 -2.26
N PRO A 87 5.71 2.49 -2.22
CA PRO A 87 6.33 1.18 -2.41
C PRO A 87 5.99 0.21 -1.27
N ASN A 88 6.54 -0.99 -1.31
CA ASN A 88 6.66 -1.90 -0.18
C ASN A 88 8.13 -1.92 0.24
N LEU A 89 8.49 -1.19 1.28
CA LEU A 89 9.84 -1.18 1.87
C LEU A 89 9.76 -1.75 3.29
N VAL A 90 10.41 -2.88 3.51
CA VAL A 90 10.29 -3.65 4.76
C VAL A 90 11.63 -3.86 5.43
N GLU A 91 12.65 -4.25 4.67
CA GLU A 91 13.97 -4.60 5.17
C GLU A 91 15.09 -3.87 4.44
N PRO A 92 16.18 -3.51 5.15
CA PRO A 92 17.35 -2.85 4.58
C PRO A 92 18.24 -3.88 3.84
N HIS A 93 17.80 -4.35 2.67
CA HIS A 93 18.52 -5.36 1.91
C HIS A 93 18.66 -4.96 0.44
N ALA A 94 19.88 -4.53 0.06
CA ALA A 94 20.27 -4.43 -1.34
C ALA A 94 20.34 -5.85 -1.96
N GLY A 95 19.84 -5.98 -3.18
CA GLY A 95 19.87 -7.27 -3.89
C GLY A 95 18.80 -8.28 -3.49
N ALA A 96 18.03 -8.05 -2.43
CA ALA A 96 16.87 -8.88 -2.07
C ALA A 96 15.60 -8.39 -2.77
N GLY A 97 15.59 -8.45 -4.09
CA GLY A 97 14.50 -7.97 -4.95
C GLY A 97 13.14 -8.64 -4.70
N HIS A 98 13.09 -9.71 -3.90
CA HIS A 98 11.86 -10.39 -3.49
C HIS A 98 11.26 -9.81 -2.18
N ILE A 99 12.03 -9.05 -1.39
CA ILE A 99 11.56 -8.48 -0.11
C ILE A 99 10.87 -7.13 -0.33
N ASN A 100 11.54 -6.21 -1.01
CA ASN A 100 11.06 -4.85 -1.26
C ASN A 100 10.55 -4.69 -2.70
N THR A 101 9.74 -3.68 -2.96
CA THR A 101 9.46 -3.24 -4.32
C THR A 101 10.79 -2.84 -4.97
N HIS A 102 11.07 -3.35 -6.15
CA HIS A 102 12.35 -3.10 -6.82
C HIS A 102 12.49 -1.63 -7.21
N PRO A 103 13.67 -1.00 -7.00
CA PRO A 103 13.89 0.42 -7.32
C PRO A 103 13.54 0.81 -8.75
N LEU A 104 13.87 -0.02 -9.75
CA LEU A 104 13.56 0.23 -11.15
C LEU A 104 12.05 0.25 -11.46
N VAL A 105 11.22 -0.44 -10.69
CA VAL A 105 9.75 -0.35 -10.82
C VAL A 105 9.25 1.00 -10.33
N ILE A 106 9.83 1.53 -9.25
CA ILE A 106 9.51 2.86 -8.71
C ILE A 106 9.97 3.94 -9.69
N GLN A 107 11.19 3.85 -10.22
CA GLN A 107 11.71 4.75 -11.24
C GLN A 107 10.78 4.79 -12.46
N ALA A 108 10.51 3.63 -13.05
CA ALA A 108 9.66 3.54 -14.24
C ALA A 108 8.22 4.05 -13.99
N ALA A 109 7.68 3.85 -12.78
CA ALA A 109 6.38 4.42 -12.40
C ALA A 109 6.46 5.95 -12.31
N ALA A 110 7.50 6.50 -11.68
CA ALA A 110 7.69 7.95 -11.59
C ALA A 110 7.84 8.61 -12.96
N GLU A 111 8.66 8.04 -13.84
CA GLU A 111 8.83 8.49 -15.22
C GLU A 111 7.50 8.45 -16.00
N ALA A 112 6.72 7.37 -15.85
CA ALA A 112 5.43 7.23 -16.53
C ALA A 112 4.43 8.31 -16.09
N PHE A 113 4.35 8.63 -14.79
CA PHE A 113 3.49 9.71 -14.30
C PHE A 113 4.00 11.09 -14.68
N ALA A 114 5.33 11.33 -14.66
CA ALA A 114 5.92 12.58 -15.14
C ALA A 114 5.61 12.80 -16.62
N ALA A 115 5.73 11.76 -17.45
CA ALA A 115 5.39 11.81 -18.88
C ALA A 115 3.89 12.11 -19.15
N LEU A 116 2.99 11.79 -18.20
CA LEU A 116 1.58 12.17 -18.26
C LEU A 116 1.32 13.58 -17.74
N GLY A 117 2.35 14.33 -17.36
CA GLY A 117 2.26 15.73 -16.92
C GLY A 117 1.94 15.88 -15.44
N ALA A 118 2.25 14.92 -14.57
CA ALA A 118 2.13 15.08 -13.14
C ALA A 118 2.92 16.33 -12.67
N ALA A 119 2.33 17.12 -11.76
CA ALA A 119 3.00 18.32 -11.22
C ALA A 119 4.17 17.95 -10.30
N SER A 120 4.07 16.82 -9.63
CA SER A 120 5.16 16.23 -8.83
C SER A 120 4.90 14.74 -8.61
N VAL A 121 5.99 13.99 -8.43
CA VAL A 121 5.95 12.61 -7.98
C VAL A 121 6.77 12.51 -6.70
N THR A 122 6.17 11.99 -5.63
CA THR A 122 6.82 11.78 -4.33
C THR A 122 6.75 10.32 -3.98
N VAL A 123 7.85 9.74 -3.54
CA VAL A 123 7.89 8.38 -2.98
C VAL A 123 7.71 8.47 -1.47
N ALA A 124 6.80 7.67 -0.91
CA ALA A 124 6.49 7.75 0.52
C ALA A 124 6.27 6.37 1.12
N GLU A 125 6.93 6.08 2.23
CA GLU A 125 6.78 4.83 2.97
C GLU A 125 6.96 5.04 4.46
N GLY A 126 6.26 4.25 5.28
CA GLY A 126 6.54 4.09 6.69
C GLY A 126 6.97 2.67 6.94
N ALA A 127 8.27 2.39 6.88
CA ALA A 127 8.80 1.05 7.11
C ALA A 127 8.30 0.49 8.45
N GLY A 128 7.99 -0.81 8.46
CA GLY A 128 7.56 -1.54 9.66
C GLY A 128 8.75 -2.17 10.38
N HIS A 129 8.45 -3.12 11.27
CA HIS A 129 9.42 -4.08 11.83
C HIS A 129 10.59 -3.46 12.61
N ARG A 130 10.36 -2.31 13.29
CA ARG A 130 11.36 -1.53 14.03
C ARG A 130 12.51 -1.01 13.15
N ARG A 131 12.27 -0.85 11.85
CA ARG A 131 13.26 -0.30 10.93
C ARG A 131 13.08 1.21 10.78
N ASP A 132 14.18 1.92 10.76
CA ASP A 132 14.23 3.30 10.33
C ASP A 132 13.96 3.37 8.83
N SER A 133 13.02 4.25 8.41
CA SER A 133 12.61 4.32 7.00
C SER A 133 13.74 4.81 6.10
N TRP A 134 14.63 5.68 6.61
CA TRP A 134 15.77 6.18 5.85
C TRP A 134 16.84 5.10 5.67
N LEU A 135 17.09 4.30 6.72
CA LEU A 135 18.00 3.16 6.62
C LEU A 135 17.50 2.14 5.59
N VAL A 136 16.19 1.83 5.60
CA VAL A 136 15.61 0.90 4.61
C VAL A 136 15.69 1.49 3.20
N LEU A 137 15.48 2.79 3.05
CA LEU A 137 15.61 3.50 1.78
C LEU A 137 17.03 3.37 1.20
N GLU A 138 18.03 3.66 2.02
CA GLU A 138 19.45 3.61 1.62
C GLU A 138 19.89 2.17 1.28
N GLU A 139 19.70 1.26 2.21
CA GLU A 139 20.20 -0.12 2.11
C GLU A 139 19.42 -0.98 1.09
N SER A 140 18.21 -0.58 0.69
CA SER A 140 17.47 -1.27 -0.37
C SER A 140 17.93 -0.89 -1.79
N GLY A 141 18.81 0.10 -1.92
CA GLY A 141 19.22 0.68 -3.21
C GLY A 141 18.22 1.66 -3.81
N LEU A 142 17.06 1.86 -3.17
CA LEU A 142 16.08 2.82 -3.68
C LEU A 142 16.56 4.26 -3.50
N GLY A 143 17.30 4.55 -2.43
CA GLY A 143 17.86 5.88 -2.16
C GLY A 143 18.74 6.40 -3.30
N GLU A 144 19.59 5.56 -3.86
CA GLU A 144 20.43 5.90 -5.01
C GLU A 144 19.60 6.26 -6.25
N VAL A 145 18.56 5.46 -6.54
CA VAL A 145 17.65 5.72 -7.66
C VAL A 145 16.89 7.02 -7.47
N LEU A 146 16.35 7.28 -6.27
CA LEU A 146 15.62 8.51 -6.00
C LEU A 146 16.52 9.73 -6.11
N ALA A 147 17.77 9.65 -5.65
CA ALA A 147 18.74 10.73 -5.77
C ALA A 147 19.11 11.02 -7.22
N ALA A 148 19.32 9.98 -8.04
CA ALA A 148 19.64 10.10 -9.45
C ALA A 148 18.48 10.75 -10.24
N GLU A 149 17.24 10.43 -9.92
CA GLU A 149 16.03 10.93 -10.58
C GLU A 149 15.50 12.24 -9.95
N GLY A 150 16.12 12.74 -8.89
CA GLY A 150 15.65 13.93 -8.18
C GLY A 150 14.26 13.74 -7.52
N LEU A 151 13.88 12.51 -7.18
CA LEU A 151 12.59 12.18 -6.59
C LEU A 151 12.63 12.35 -5.06
N PRO A 152 11.72 13.14 -4.48
CA PRO A 152 11.65 13.30 -3.03
C PRO A 152 11.12 12.03 -2.34
N PHE A 153 11.71 11.72 -1.17
CA PHE A 153 11.19 10.71 -0.25
C PHE A 153 10.51 11.36 0.95
N CYS A 154 9.39 10.76 1.39
CA CYS A 154 8.67 11.16 2.60
C CYS A 154 8.52 9.98 3.55
N ASP A 155 9.10 10.06 4.75
CA ASP A 155 8.87 9.08 5.81
C ASP A 155 7.45 9.27 6.39
N LEU A 156 6.60 8.25 6.23
CA LEU A 156 5.22 8.25 6.74
C LEU A 156 5.12 7.84 8.22
N ASN A 157 6.19 7.35 8.82
CA ASN A 157 6.20 6.98 10.24
C ASN A 157 6.30 8.19 11.17
N THR A 158 6.93 9.25 10.69
CA THR A 158 7.18 10.49 11.40
C THR A 158 6.55 11.67 10.66
N GLY A 159 6.36 12.75 11.30
CA GLY A 159 5.79 13.94 10.67
C GLY A 159 4.33 14.20 11.03
N PRO A 160 3.73 15.26 10.45
CA PRO A 160 2.38 15.69 10.77
C PRO A 160 1.33 14.66 10.35
N VAL A 161 0.32 14.50 11.19
CA VAL A 161 -0.80 13.58 10.99
C VAL A 161 -2.13 14.28 11.23
N HIS A 162 -3.19 13.77 10.62
CA HIS A 162 -4.55 14.24 10.83
C HIS A 162 -5.50 13.05 11.05
N VAL A 163 -6.61 13.32 11.74
CA VAL A 163 -7.67 12.33 11.98
C VAL A 163 -8.61 12.29 10.80
N VAL A 164 -8.97 11.08 10.37
CA VAL A 164 -10.00 10.84 9.37
C VAL A 164 -10.99 9.81 9.87
N GLN A 165 -12.25 9.93 9.46
CA GLN A 165 -13.25 8.93 9.75
C GLN A 165 -12.81 7.57 9.15
N ASN A 166 -12.89 6.51 9.95
CA ASN A 166 -12.69 5.15 9.47
C ASN A 166 -13.88 4.71 8.60
N LEU A 167 -13.66 4.64 7.28
CA LEU A 167 -14.72 4.28 6.33
C LEU A 167 -14.94 2.77 6.22
N GLY A 168 -14.05 1.94 6.78
CA GLY A 168 -14.22 0.48 6.82
C GLY A 168 -15.11 0.04 7.97
N GLY A 169 -14.85 0.54 9.18
CA GLY A 169 -15.62 0.27 10.38
C GLY A 169 -15.66 -1.21 10.79
N VAL A 170 -14.60 -1.97 10.46
CA VAL A 170 -14.52 -3.43 10.70
C VAL A 170 -13.68 -3.76 11.92
N SER A 171 -12.58 -3.02 12.11
CA SER A 171 -11.67 -3.21 13.23
C SER A 171 -12.10 -2.39 14.47
N ARG A 172 -11.31 -2.52 15.55
CA ARG A 172 -11.50 -1.74 16.79
C ARG A 172 -10.70 -0.44 16.82
N LEU A 173 -10.20 0.03 15.65
CA LEU A 173 -9.30 1.18 15.60
C LEU A 173 -9.99 2.53 15.85
N GLY A 174 -11.32 2.62 15.69
CA GLY A 174 -12.01 3.92 15.67
C GLY A 174 -11.58 4.74 14.45
N ASP A 175 -11.56 6.07 14.57
CA ASP A 175 -11.04 6.95 13.53
C ASP A 175 -9.54 6.70 13.29
N LEU A 176 -9.11 6.93 12.05
CA LEU A 176 -7.73 6.67 11.66
C LEU A 176 -6.91 7.96 11.67
N TRP A 177 -5.66 7.85 12.09
CA TRP A 177 -4.67 8.89 11.95
C TRP A 177 -3.82 8.61 10.70
N LEU A 178 -3.85 9.53 9.74
CA LEU A 178 -3.10 9.41 8.49
C LEU A 178 -2.07 10.53 8.37
N PRO A 179 -0.91 10.27 7.73
CA PRO A 179 0.07 11.31 7.45
C PRO A 179 -0.50 12.40 6.53
N ASP A 180 -0.16 13.66 6.81
CA ASP A 180 -0.57 14.79 5.97
C ASP A 180 -0.07 14.68 4.53
N ALA A 181 0.99 13.91 4.29
CA ALA A 181 1.49 13.61 2.95
C ALA A 181 0.41 12.97 2.06
N LEU A 182 -0.45 12.10 2.63
CA LEU A 182 -1.58 11.51 1.89
C LEU A 182 -2.66 12.53 1.57
N ALA A 183 -2.96 13.45 2.49
CA ALA A 183 -3.94 14.51 2.25
C ALA A 183 -3.48 15.51 1.17
N ARG A 184 -2.16 15.72 1.08
CA ARG A 184 -1.57 16.57 0.05
C ARG A 184 -1.48 15.92 -1.32
N ALA A 185 -1.60 14.60 -1.43
CA ALA A 185 -1.57 13.90 -2.71
C ALA A 185 -2.93 13.95 -3.42
N ASP A 186 -2.90 14.25 -4.71
CA ASP A 186 -4.09 14.23 -5.56
C ASP A 186 -4.32 12.84 -6.18
N PHE A 187 -3.25 12.04 -6.25
CA PHE A 187 -3.26 10.70 -6.83
C PHE A 187 -2.32 9.78 -6.04
N VAL A 188 -2.88 8.76 -5.40
CA VAL A 188 -2.13 7.80 -4.58
C VAL A 188 -2.01 6.47 -5.30
N VAL A 189 -0.79 5.94 -5.39
CA VAL A 189 -0.48 4.66 -6.04
C VAL A 189 0.11 3.70 -5.01
N SER A 190 -0.51 2.55 -4.80
CA SER A 190 0.07 1.45 -4.03
C SER A 190 0.98 0.63 -4.95
N VAL A 191 2.31 0.75 -4.78
CA VAL A 191 3.31 0.00 -5.58
C VAL A 191 3.81 -1.17 -4.73
N ALA A 192 3.04 -2.24 -4.72
CA ALA A 192 3.23 -3.38 -3.83
C ALA A 192 4.23 -4.40 -4.38
N LYS A 193 4.67 -5.30 -3.50
CA LYS A 193 5.45 -6.51 -3.82
C LYS A 193 4.57 -7.74 -3.76
N MET A 194 4.68 -8.64 -4.72
CA MET A 194 3.94 -9.91 -4.75
C MET A 194 4.57 -10.91 -3.78
N LYS A 195 3.92 -11.17 -2.63
CA LYS A 195 4.48 -12.04 -1.57
C LYS A 195 3.43 -12.88 -0.87
N ILE A 196 3.84 -14.07 -0.42
CA ILE A 196 3.16 -14.82 0.65
C ILE A 196 3.37 -14.11 1.99
N HIS A 197 2.48 -14.32 2.95
CA HIS A 197 2.54 -13.71 4.27
C HIS A 197 2.03 -14.65 5.36
N HIS A 198 2.84 -14.93 6.38
CA HIS A 198 2.56 -15.92 7.44
C HIS A 198 1.32 -15.61 8.29
N TRP A 199 0.81 -14.37 8.33
CA TRP A 199 -0.41 -14.03 9.07
C TRP A 199 -1.61 -13.67 8.19
N ALA A 200 -1.38 -12.98 7.07
CA ALA A 200 -2.46 -12.48 6.21
C ALA A 200 -2.70 -13.32 4.95
N GLY A 201 -1.94 -14.43 4.78
CA GLY A 201 -1.93 -15.23 3.56
C GLY A 201 -1.06 -14.61 2.47
N VAL A 202 -1.35 -13.40 2.05
CA VAL A 202 -0.58 -12.68 1.02
C VAL A 202 -0.29 -11.22 1.41
N THR A 203 0.81 -10.68 0.88
CA THR A 203 1.08 -9.23 0.81
C THR A 203 0.91 -8.81 -0.64
N LEU A 204 -0.05 -7.94 -0.89
CA LEU A 204 -0.37 -7.35 -2.18
C LEU A 204 -0.76 -5.88 -1.97
N SER A 205 -1.52 -5.29 -2.89
CA SER A 205 -1.76 -3.85 -2.89
C SER A 205 -2.56 -3.35 -1.67
N MET A 206 -3.56 -4.11 -1.18
CA MET A 206 -4.32 -3.73 0.01
C MET A 206 -3.48 -3.80 1.28
N LYS A 207 -2.79 -4.95 1.51
CA LYS A 207 -1.93 -5.11 2.71
C LYS A 207 -0.75 -4.15 2.69
N ASN A 208 -0.24 -3.78 1.51
CA ASN A 208 0.81 -2.77 1.36
C ASN A 208 0.46 -1.43 2.05
N LEU A 209 -0.82 -1.09 2.15
CA LEU A 209 -1.27 0.16 2.80
C LEU A 209 -1.02 0.20 4.31
N PHE A 210 -0.62 -0.89 4.97
CA PHE A 210 -0.14 -0.82 6.36
C PHE A 210 1.02 0.17 6.53
N GLY A 211 1.86 0.33 5.49
CA GLY A 211 2.96 1.28 5.49
C GLY A 211 2.52 2.74 5.52
N VAL A 212 1.27 3.09 5.19
CA VAL A 212 0.79 4.47 5.33
C VAL A 212 0.41 4.83 6.76
N MET A 213 0.24 3.85 7.64
CA MET A 213 -0.13 4.11 9.04
C MET A 213 1.09 4.57 9.82
N PRO A 214 1.08 5.78 10.44
CA PRO A 214 2.26 6.35 11.06
C PRO A 214 2.72 5.56 12.30
N GLY A 215 4.00 5.20 12.34
CA GLY A 215 4.60 4.48 13.46
C GLY A 215 4.53 5.28 14.77
N SER A 216 4.60 6.60 14.71
CA SER A 216 4.43 7.51 15.85
C SER A 216 3.08 7.35 16.57
N ILE A 217 2.04 6.90 15.87
CA ILE A 217 0.69 6.67 16.43
C ILE A 217 0.43 5.18 16.66
N TYR A 218 0.72 4.34 15.67
CA TYR A 218 0.34 2.92 15.67
C TYR A 218 1.44 1.99 16.18
N GLY A 219 2.57 2.56 16.64
CA GLY A 219 3.70 1.80 17.17
C GLY A 219 4.63 1.27 16.07
N TRP A 220 5.79 0.84 16.50
CA TRP A 220 6.84 0.29 15.65
C TRP A 220 7.10 -1.17 16.04
N PRO A 221 6.57 -2.12 15.39
CA PRO A 221 6.17 -2.34 13.99
C PRO A 221 4.66 -2.24 13.72
N LYS A 222 3.99 -1.19 14.19
CA LYS A 222 2.54 -0.98 13.97
C LYS A 222 1.71 -2.04 14.70
N ASN A 223 2.16 -2.40 15.90
CA ASN A 223 1.55 -3.42 16.75
C ASN A 223 0.09 -3.12 17.13
N VAL A 224 -0.32 -1.86 17.18
CA VAL A 224 -1.72 -1.46 17.39
C VAL A 224 -2.64 -2.07 16.32
N LEU A 225 -2.20 -2.07 15.05
CA LEU A 225 -2.96 -2.68 13.95
C LEU A 225 -3.06 -4.20 14.08
N HIS A 226 -2.00 -4.84 14.58
CA HIS A 226 -1.98 -6.28 14.81
C HIS A 226 -2.90 -6.67 15.96
N PHE A 227 -2.94 -5.90 17.05
CA PHE A 227 -3.85 -6.12 18.17
C PHE A 227 -5.33 -5.85 17.82
N ALA A 228 -5.59 -4.91 16.90
CA ALA A 228 -6.94 -4.65 16.40
C ALA A 228 -7.45 -5.75 15.44
N GLY A 229 -6.56 -6.65 15.02
CA GLY A 229 -6.77 -7.68 14.01
C GLY A 229 -6.21 -7.27 12.65
N ILE A 230 -5.40 -8.15 12.05
CA ILE A 230 -4.72 -7.84 10.78
C ILE A 230 -5.72 -7.65 9.65
N GLU A 231 -6.61 -8.61 9.43
CA GLU A 231 -7.59 -8.59 8.34
C GLU A 231 -8.56 -7.39 8.46
N PRO A 232 -9.21 -7.15 9.64
CA PRO A 232 -10.04 -5.99 9.83
C PRO A 232 -9.29 -4.66 9.62
N SER A 233 -8.04 -4.58 10.06
CA SER A 233 -7.21 -3.37 9.86
C SER A 233 -6.87 -3.14 8.39
N ILE A 234 -6.60 -4.21 7.61
CA ILE A 234 -6.40 -4.10 6.15
C ILE A 234 -7.64 -3.49 5.48
N LEU A 235 -8.83 -3.97 5.87
CA LEU A 235 -10.09 -3.48 5.31
C LEU A 235 -10.34 -2.01 5.64
N ASP A 236 -10.17 -1.62 6.89
CA ASP A 236 -10.37 -0.25 7.34
C ASP A 236 -9.42 0.72 6.64
N ILE A 237 -8.14 0.37 6.56
CA ILE A 237 -7.13 1.19 5.90
C ILE A 237 -7.44 1.29 4.39
N ALA A 238 -7.72 0.17 3.72
CA ALA A 238 -8.02 0.17 2.30
C ALA A 238 -9.30 0.95 1.96
N ALA A 239 -10.35 0.83 2.77
CA ALA A 239 -11.60 1.57 2.63
C ALA A 239 -11.42 3.08 2.83
N THR A 240 -10.49 3.49 3.70
CA THR A 240 -10.27 4.89 4.06
C THR A 240 -9.27 5.57 3.12
N VAL A 241 -8.14 4.94 2.83
CA VAL A 241 -7.08 5.51 1.98
C VAL A 241 -7.48 5.52 0.51
N ARG A 242 -8.12 4.47 0.01
CA ARG A 242 -8.61 4.34 -1.38
C ARG A 242 -7.59 4.79 -2.42
N PRO A 243 -6.50 4.05 -2.63
CA PRO A 243 -5.54 4.39 -3.67
C PRO A 243 -6.24 4.50 -5.04
N ASN A 244 -5.75 5.41 -5.87
CA ASN A 244 -6.28 5.61 -7.22
C ASN A 244 -5.82 4.51 -8.20
N LEU A 245 -4.67 3.89 -7.90
CA LEU A 245 -4.06 2.82 -8.69
C LEU A 245 -3.30 1.87 -7.78
N ALA A 246 -3.29 0.59 -8.12
CA ALA A 246 -2.38 -0.41 -7.62
C ALA A 246 -1.43 -0.85 -8.75
N ILE A 247 -0.16 -0.99 -8.42
CA ILE A 247 0.88 -1.65 -9.23
C ILE A 247 1.48 -2.72 -8.33
N VAL A 248 1.54 -3.95 -8.81
CA VAL A 248 2.16 -5.06 -8.08
C VAL A 248 3.37 -5.56 -8.85
N ASP A 249 4.53 -5.40 -8.23
CA ASP A 249 5.80 -5.97 -8.69
C ASP A 249 5.82 -7.47 -8.36
N GLY A 250 5.53 -8.29 -9.37
CA GLY A 250 5.64 -9.74 -9.37
C GLY A 250 6.74 -10.23 -10.33
N ILE A 251 7.70 -9.37 -10.70
CA ILE A 251 8.83 -9.82 -11.53
C ILE A 251 9.62 -10.86 -10.76
N VAL A 252 10.08 -10.51 -9.56
CA VAL A 252 10.57 -11.47 -8.56
C VAL A 252 9.72 -11.32 -7.32
N GLY A 253 8.83 -12.28 -7.09
CA GLY A 253 7.99 -12.36 -5.89
C GLY A 253 8.68 -13.08 -4.74
N MET A 254 7.95 -13.30 -3.63
CA MET A 254 8.41 -14.08 -2.49
C MET A 254 7.38 -15.15 -2.11
N ASP A 255 7.80 -16.37 -1.93
CA ASP A 255 6.95 -17.45 -1.41
C ASP A 255 7.45 -17.99 -0.05
N GLY A 256 6.83 -19.04 0.46
CA GLY A 256 7.22 -19.68 1.71
C GLY A 256 7.00 -18.78 2.94
N ASP A 257 8.03 -18.54 3.75
CA ASP A 257 7.96 -17.84 5.04
C ASP A 257 8.00 -16.29 4.88
N GLY A 258 7.14 -15.77 4.00
CA GLY A 258 6.98 -14.32 3.86
C GLY A 258 6.34 -13.65 5.09
N PRO A 259 6.53 -12.34 5.26
CA PRO A 259 6.89 -11.36 4.24
C PRO A 259 8.39 -11.05 4.11
N ILE A 260 9.27 -11.72 4.87
CA ILE A 260 10.70 -11.37 4.95
C ILE A 260 11.60 -12.59 4.70
N MET A 261 11.28 -13.73 5.31
CA MET A 261 12.13 -14.93 5.36
C MET A 261 11.83 -15.95 4.25
N GLY A 262 10.97 -15.58 3.30
CA GLY A 262 10.62 -16.46 2.18
C GLY A 262 11.66 -16.43 1.07
N ASP A 263 11.48 -17.30 0.08
CA ASP A 263 12.37 -17.50 -1.05
C ASP A 263 11.93 -16.66 -2.28
N PRO A 264 12.88 -16.25 -3.15
CA PRO A 264 12.56 -15.53 -4.37
C PRO A 264 11.87 -16.44 -5.41
N VAL A 265 10.80 -15.94 -6.03
CA VAL A 265 10.07 -16.61 -7.11
C VAL A 265 10.02 -15.70 -8.34
N ALA A 266 10.57 -16.17 -9.46
CA ALA A 266 10.44 -15.49 -10.73
C ALA A 266 9.01 -15.69 -11.29
N ALA A 267 8.06 -14.84 -10.87
CA ALA A 267 6.71 -14.85 -11.41
C ALA A 267 6.61 -14.10 -12.75
N GLY A 268 7.55 -13.19 -13.02
CA GLY A 268 7.76 -12.58 -14.34
C GLY A 268 6.63 -11.68 -14.80
N VAL A 269 5.95 -10.99 -13.88
CA VAL A 269 4.79 -10.15 -14.19
C VAL A 269 4.78 -8.81 -13.47
N LEU A 270 4.16 -7.80 -14.11
CA LEU A 270 3.63 -6.59 -13.47
C LEU A 270 2.11 -6.61 -13.57
N VAL A 271 1.41 -6.35 -12.47
CA VAL A 271 -0.05 -6.32 -12.42
C VAL A 271 -0.53 -4.94 -11.99
N MET A 272 -1.49 -4.36 -12.72
CA MET A 272 -1.96 -3.00 -12.49
C MET A 272 -3.48 -2.92 -12.56
N GLY A 273 -4.09 -2.02 -11.76
CA GLY A 273 -5.53 -1.76 -11.83
C GLY A 273 -5.98 -0.68 -10.86
N ARG A 274 -7.15 -0.11 -11.13
CA ARG A 274 -7.73 0.96 -10.28
C ARG A 274 -8.43 0.40 -9.03
N SER A 275 -8.73 -0.89 -8.99
CA SER A 275 -9.29 -1.58 -7.82
C SER A 275 -8.22 -2.45 -7.19
N CYS A 276 -7.75 -2.08 -6.00
CA CYS A 276 -6.80 -2.90 -5.24
C CYS A 276 -7.32 -4.33 -5.05
N LEU A 277 -8.61 -4.50 -4.74
CA LEU A 277 -9.20 -5.82 -4.53
C LEU A 277 -9.14 -6.69 -5.79
N ALA A 278 -9.48 -6.13 -6.96
CA ALA A 278 -9.44 -6.87 -8.22
C ALA A 278 -8.00 -7.21 -8.64
N VAL A 279 -7.05 -6.29 -8.40
CA VAL A 279 -5.62 -6.52 -8.62
C VAL A 279 -5.12 -7.64 -7.72
N ASP A 280 -5.44 -7.59 -6.41
CA ASP A 280 -5.01 -8.59 -5.44
C ASP A 280 -5.62 -9.97 -5.76
N ALA A 281 -6.88 -10.03 -6.16
CA ALA A 281 -7.52 -11.27 -6.60
C ALA A 281 -6.88 -11.86 -7.87
N THR A 282 -6.49 -11.01 -8.82
CA THR A 282 -5.76 -11.42 -10.03
C THR A 282 -4.37 -11.94 -9.67
N CYS A 283 -3.64 -11.24 -8.81
CA CYS A 283 -2.34 -11.69 -8.30
C CYS A 283 -2.43 -13.04 -7.59
N CYS A 284 -3.45 -13.25 -6.75
CA CYS A 284 -3.68 -14.53 -6.09
C CYS A 284 -3.77 -15.68 -7.12
N ARG A 285 -4.55 -15.50 -8.19
CA ARG A 285 -4.66 -16.51 -9.26
C ARG A 285 -3.33 -16.78 -9.95
N ILE A 286 -2.57 -15.72 -10.22
CA ILE A 286 -1.20 -15.87 -10.76
C ILE A 286 -0.30 -16.65 -9.81
N MET A 287 -0.44 -16.43 -8.49
CA MET A 287 0.31 -17.13 -7.44
C MET A 287 -0.19 -18.57 -7.17
N GLY A 288 -1.23 -19.04 -7.86
CA GLY A 288 -1.86 -20.33 -7.59
C GLY A 288 -2.65 -20.37 -6.27
N ILE A 289 -3.18 -19.23 -5.85
CA ILE A 289 -3.94 -19.02 -4.61
C ILE A 289 -5.39 -18.69 -4.95
N ASP A 290 -6.32 -19.30 -4.21
CA ASP A 290 -7.74 -18.93 -4.28
C ASP A 290 -7.97 -17.59 -3.54
N PRO A 291 -8.34 -16.50 -4.24
CA PRO A 291 -8.61 -15.25 -3.58
C PRO A 291 -9.76 -15.32 -2.55
N ALA A 292 -10.71 -16.26 -2.71
CA ALA A 292 -11.79 -16.47 -1.75
C ALA A 292 -11.31 -17.16 -0.45
N ALA A 293 -10.18 -17.86 -0.49
CA ALA A 293 -9.55 -18.45 0.69
C ALA A 293 -8.78 -17.42 1.52
N VAL A 294 -8.33 -16.30 0.92
CA VAL A 294 -7.65 -15.22 1.64
C VAL A 294 -8.67 -14.41 2.43
N ALA A 295 -8.57 -14.44 3.75
CA ALA A 295 -9.63 -13.93 4.65
C ALA A 295 -10.00 -12.47 4.40
N TYR A 296 -9.02 -11.56 4.26
CA TYR A 296 -9.31 -10.14 4.04
C TYR A 296 -9.86 -9.85 2.63
N LEU A 297 -9.46 -10.61 1.60
CA LEU A 297 -10.00 -10.47 0.25
C LEU A 297 -11.47 -10.92 0.20
N ARG A 298 -11.76 -12.07 0.81
CA ARG A 298 -13.15 -12.56 0.94
C ARG A 298 -14.03 -11.56 1.68
N GLN A 299 -13.55 -10.96 2.78
CA GLN A 299 -14.30 -9.96 3.53
C GLN A 299 -14.47 -8.63 2.77
N ALA A 300 -13.55 -8.30 1.86
CA ALA A 300 -13.60 -7.11 1.03
C ALA A 300 -14.58 -7.25 -0.15
N ASP A 301 -14.88 -8.50 -0.57
CA ASP A 301 -15.74 -8.78 -1.70
C ASP A 301 -17.17 -8.22 -1.48
N GLY A 302 -17.69 -7.57 -2.50
CA GLY A 302 -18.97 -6.84 -2.42
C GLY A 302 -18.92 -5.52 -1.61
N ARG A 303 -17.85 -5.26 -0.84
CA ARG A 303 -17.70 -4.02 -0.04
C ARG A 303 -16.73 -3.03 -0.69
N LEU A 304 -15.58 -3.50 -1.17
CA LEU A 304 -14.53 -2.68 -1.77
C LEU A 304 -14.32 -2.97 -3.26
N GLY A 305 -15.16 -3.82 -3.84
CA GLY A 305 -15.10 -4.27 -5.22
C GLY A 305 -15.45 -5.73 -5.35
N THR A 306 -14.79 -6.45 -6.26
CA THR A 306 -15.04 -7.88 -6.49
C THR A 306 -13.74 -8.68 -6.61
N ILE A 307 -13.79 -9.93 -6.10
CA ILE A 307 -12.76 -10.95 -6.33
C ILE A 307 -13.15 -11.93 -7.45
N GLU A 308 -14.38 -11.88 -7.96
CA GLU A 308 -14.90 -12.83 -8.95
C GLU A 308 -14.24 -12.59 -10.32
N ALA A 309 -13.59 -13.60 -10.90
CA ALA A 309 -12.89 -13.50 -12.18
C ALA A 309 -13.79 -13.01 -13.32
N ALA A 310 -15.02 -13.53 -13.37
CA ALA A 310 -16.00 -13.17 -14.41
C ALA A 310 -16.43 -11.70 -14.36
N ARG A 311 -16.25 -11.02 -13.22
CA ARG A 311 -16.58 -9.61 -13.02
C ARG A 311 -15.35 -8.69 -13.11
N ILE A 312 -14.16 -9.24 -13.37
CA ILE A 312 -12.93 -8.49 -13.59
C ILE A 312 -12.61 -8.50 -15.09
N ARG A 313 -12.52 -7.31 -15.69
CA ARG A 313 -12.11 -7.19 -17.10
C ARG A 313 -10.60 -7.35 -17.19
N GLN A 314 -10.15 -8.52 -17.62
CA GLN A 314 -8.74 -8.82 -17.83
C GLN A 314 -8.21 -8.09 -19.07
N ARG A 315 -7.04 -7.46 -18.94
CA ARG A 315 -6.26 -6.78 -19.96
C ARG A 315 -4.82 -7.32 -19.98
N GLY A 316 -4.19 -7.31 -21.15
CA GLY A 316 -2.85 -7.86 -21.32
C GLY A 316 -2.85 -9.39 -21.28
N GLU A 317 -1.96 -9.97 -20.47
CA GLU A 317 -1.80 -11.42 -20.36
C GLU A 317 -2.94 -12.07 -19.58
N ASP A 318 -3.29 -13.31 -19.95
CA ASP A 318 -4.21 -14.15 -19.17
C ASP A 318 -3.51 -14.58 -17.85
N PRO A 319 -4.10 -14.34 -16.68
CA PRO A 319 -3.57 -14.79 -15.40
C PRO A 319 -3.28 -16.30 -15.35
N ALA A 320 -4.09 -17.13 -16.01
CA ALA A 320 -3.87 -18.57 -16.07
C ALA A 320 -2.62 -18.94 -16.90
N ALA A 321 -2.35 -18.20 -17.97
CA ALA A 321 -1.19 -18.42 -18.83
C ALA A 321 0.14 -18.01 -18.19
N VAL A 322 0.09 -17.14 -17.18
CA VAL A 322 1.27 -16.67 -16.44
C VAL A 322 1.32 -17.20 -15.00
N ARG A 323 0.47 -18.16 -14.68
CA ARG A 323 0.40 -18.75 -13.32
C ARG A 323 1.74 -19.36 -12.90
N ARG A 324 2.13 -19.08 -11.65
CA ARG A 324 3.24 -19.70 -10.93
C ARG A 324 2.75 -20.09 -9.55
N ASP A 325 2.77 -21.37 -9.22
CA ASP A 325 2.32 -21.84 -7.92
C ASP A 325 3.39 -21.51 -6.86
N PHE A 326 3.09 -20.52 -6.03
CA PHE A 326 3.95 -20.12 -4.92
C PHE A 326 3.92 -21.19 -3.83
N ALA A 327 5.06 -21.45 -3.18
CA ALA A 327 5.15 -22.40 -2.10
C ALA A 327 4.34 -21.92 -0.88
N LEU A 328 3.53 -22.82 -0.32
CA LEU A 328 2.77 -22.64 0.90
C LEU A 328 3.30 -23.59 1.97
N LEU A 329 3.38 -23.13 3.21
CA LEU A 329 3.96 -23.88 4.32
C LEU A 329 2.82 -24.46 5.19
N ASP A 330 2.74 -25.79 5.29
CA ASP A 330 1.65 -26.49 6.00
C ASP A 330 1.57 -26.14 7.49
N TYR A 331 2.73 -25.81 8.10
CA TYR A 331 2.80 -25.42 9.51
C TYR A 331 2.36 -23.97 9.76
N VAL A 332 2.16 -23.15 8.70
CA VAL A 332 1.66 -21.77 8.81
C VAL A 332 0.14 -21.78 8.72
N PRO A 333 -0.59 -21.43 9.80
CA PRO A 333 -2.06 -21.48 9.80
C PRO A 333 -2.72 -20.67 8.67
N ALA A 334 -2.19 -19.49 8.35
CA ALA A 334 -2.72 -18.63 7.30
C ALA A 334 -2.51 -19.14 5.87
N HIS A 335 -1.68 -20.19 5.68
CA HIS A 335 -1.47 -20.83 4.38
C HIS A 335 -2.42 -21.99 4.09
N ARG A 336 -3.10 -22.49 5.13
CA ARG A 336 -3.96 -23.66 4.99
C ARG A 336 -5.18 -23.36 4.13
N GLY A 337 -5.41 -24.21 3.13
CA GLY A 337 -6.55 -24.07 2.22
C GLY A 337 -6.45 -22.92 1.22
N LEU A 338 -5.29 -22.24 1.11
CA LEU A 338 -5.11 -21.16 0.14
C LEU A 338 -4.96 -21.65 -1.31
N ARG A 339 -4.57 -22.92 -1.54
CA ARG A 339 -4.26 -23.41 -2.88
C ARG A 339 -5.49 -23.31 -3.78
N LEU A 340 -5.31 -22.64 -4.93
CA LEU A 340 -6.30 -22.61 -6.00
C LEU A 340 -6.38 -24.01 -6.62
N ALA A 341 -7.59 -24.55 -6.75
CA ALA A 341 -7.82 -25.81 -7.44
C ALA A 341 -7.27 -25.74 -8.90
N PRO A 342 -6.85 -26.89 -9.44
CA PRO A 342 -6.36 -26.99 -10.82
C PRO A 342 -7.34 -26.47 -11.86
#